data_3e0e08762ca068108566cf39a06d6bce
#
_entry.id   3e0e08762ca068108566cf39a06d6bce
#
_cell.length_a   1.000
_cell.length_b   1.000
_cell.length_c   1.000
_cell.angle_alpha   90.00
_cell.angle_beta   90.00
_cell.angle_gamma   90.00
#
_symmetry.space_group_name_H-M   'P 1'
#
loop_
_entity.id
_entity.type
_entity.pdbx_description
1 polymer ?
#
loop_
_entity_poly.entity_id
_entity_poly.type
_entity_poly.pdbx_seq_one_letter_code
_entity_poly.pdbx_strand_id
1 'polypeptide(L)'
;RQRQMCIRDRYNAEKTLKRCLNSIVSQKKDQLELLIIDGCSTDRTMDIVREFAESIDVIVSEVDKGIYDAWNKGIRLATGEWIMFLGADDYLLEGAMNVYWNYLKKQTLDGIDIITAQSKLIDAKGKYKRVFGNPYNIKEFRCCMKISHGSTLHNRKLFDELGNFDISFKICADYEFLLRKKLNARYIETPTIAMQVGGVSNTIRGLWESFKVKRYCK
;
A
#
# COMPACT_ATOMS: atom_id res chain seq x y z
N ARG A 1 -9.31 -20.33 0.01
CA ARG A 1 -8.85 -19.54 1.17
C ARG A 1 -8.52 -18.15 0.65
N GLN A 2 -9.29 -17.13 1.05
CA GLN A 2 -8.94 -15.74 0.76
C GLN A 2 -7.70 -15.38 1.58
N ARG A 3 -6.56 -15.19 0.91
CA ARG A 3 -5.34 -14.70 1.54
C ARG A 3 -5.22 -13.22 1.25
N GLN A 4 -4.88 -12.46 2.26
CA GLN A 4 -4.46 -11.07 2.14
C GLN A 4 -2.95 -11.02 2.11
N MET A 5 -2.40 -10.03 1.43
CA MET A 5 -0.99 -9.83 1.33
C MET A 5 -0.61 -8.40 1.62
N CYS A 6 0.44 -8.23 2.37
CA CYS A 6 1.08 -6.95 2.58
C CYS A 6 2.42 -6.96 1.85
N ILE A 7 2.55 -6.18 0.79
CA ILE A 7 3.81 -5.94 0.11
C ILE A 7 4.45 -4.73 0.75
N ARG A 8 5.71 -4.91 1.11
CA ARG A 8 6.50 -3.89 1.72
C ARG A 8 7.74 -3.63 0.91
N ASP A 9 7.92 -2.41 0.53
CA ASP A 9 9.04 -1.93 -0.23
C ASP A 9 9.84 -0.92 0.58
N ARG A 10 11.16 -0.99 0.52
CA ARG A 10 12.01 0.12 0.95
C ARG A 10 13.48 0.02 0.57
N TYR A 11 14.08 1.23 0.56
CA TYR A 11 15.51 1.47 0.57
C TYR A 11 15.84 2.34 1.79
N ASN A 12 16.73 1.85 2.69
CA ASN A 12 17.22 2.53 3.90
C ASN A 12 16.11 2.97 4.89
N ALA A 13 15.46 2.01 5.55
CA ALA A 13 14.34 2.21 6.46
C ALA A 13 14.62 1.85 7.93
N GLU A 14 15.87 1.75 8.35
CA GLU A 14 16.27 1.30 9.70
C GLU A 14 15.51 2.00 10.84
N LYS A 15 15.15 3.28 10.68
CA LYS A 15 14.51 4.08 11.72
C LYS A 15 13.03 3.74 11.96
N THR A 16 12.33 3.22 10.96
CA THR A 16 10.87 3.08 11.00
C THR A 16 10.39 1.64 10.80
N LEU A 17 11.19 0.82 10.13
CA LEU A 17 10.83 -0.54 9.74
C LEU A 17 10.42 -1.41 10.92
N LYS A 18 11.14 -1.36 12.04
CA LYS A 18 10.83 -2.20 13.22
C LYS A 18 9.42 -1.93 13.76
N ARG A 19 9.03 -0.64 13.86
CA ARG A 19 7.67 -0.25 14.28
C ARG A 19 6.61 -0.82 13.35
N CYS A 20 6.85 -0.70 12.06
CA CYS A 20 5.90 -1.17 11.09
C CYS A 20 5.79 -2.71 11.09
N LEU A 21 6.90 -3.47 11.10
CA LEU A 21 6.87 -4.91 11.17
C LEU A 21 6.16 -5.40 12.44
N ASN A 22 6.44 -4.79 13.59
CA ASN A 22 5.72 -5.09 14.82
C ASN A 22 4.20 -4.92 14.67
N SER A 23 3.75 -3.85 14.01
CA SER A 23 2.33 -3.58 13.82
C SER A 23 1.61 -4.60 12.92
N ILE A 24 2.34 -5.20 11.98
CA ILE A 24 1.82 -6.24 11.08
C ILE A 24 1.85 -7.59 11.78
N VAL A 25 3.01 -7.96 12.33
CA VAL A 25 3.24 -9.29 12.95
C VAL A 25 2.33 -9.52 14.14
N SER A 26 2.09 -8.49 14.96
CA SER A 26 1.15 -8.58 16.10
C SER A 26 -0.30 -8.87 15.69
N GLN A 27 -0.65 -8.64 14.41
CA GLN A 27 -1.99 -8.87 13.87
C GLN A 27 -2.00 -9.97 12.80
N LYS A 28 -0.84 -10.61 12.53
CA LYS A 28 -0.72 -11.65 11.52
C LYS A 28 -1.50 -12.90 11.94
N LYS A 29 -2.24 -13.46 10.99
CA LYS A 29 -2.92 -14.75 11.06
C LYS A 29 -2.59 -15.56 9.80
N ASP A 30 -2.93 -16.83 9.77
CA ASP A 30 -2.64 -17.75 8.66
C ASP A 30 -3.12 -17.26 7.29
N GLN A 31 -4.10 -16.35 7.28
CA GLN A 31 -4.60 -15.76 6.04
C GLN A 31 -3.78 -14.56 5.54
N LEU A 32 -2.84 -14.04 6.33
CA LEU A 32 -1.97 -12.94 5.95
C LEU A 32 -0.64 -13.46 5.45
N GLU A 33 -0.30 -13.11 4.23
CA GLU A 33 1.02 -13.32 3.63
C GLU A 33 1.79 -11.99 3.68
N LEU A 34 2.97 -12.00 4.29
CA LEU A 34 3.83 -10.82 4.43
C LEU A 34 5.05 -10.96 3.51
N LEU A 35 5.17 -10.05 2.54
CA LEU A 35 6.31 -9.96 1.64
C LEU A 35 7.13 -8.71 1.95
N ILE A 36 8.44 -8.87 1.97
CA ILE A 36 9.42 -7.77 2.06
C ILE A 36 10.21 -7.72 0.76
N ILE A 37 10.13 -6.59 0.07
CA ILE A 37 10.89 -6.31 -1.14
C ILE A 37 11.83 -5.15 -0.81
N ASP A 38 13.11 -5.42 -0.73
CA ASP A 38 14.16 -4.44 -0.40
C ASP A 38 14.97 -4.08 -1.63
N GLY A 39 15.24 -2.80 -1.82
CA GLY A 39 16.00 -2.25 -2.95
C GLY A 39 17.52 -2.28 -2.74
N CYS A 40 18.08 -3.30 -2.10
CA CYS A 40 19.47 -3.38 -1.68
C CYS A 40 19.85 -2.28 -0.68
N SER A 41 19.13 -2.20 0.44
CA SER A 41 19.44 -1.28 1.53
C SER A 41 20.87 -1.46 2.05
N THR A 42 21.53 -0.35 2.35
CA THR A 42 22.92 -0.30 2.83
C THR A 42 23.05 0.04 4.31
N ASP A 43 21.91 0.34 4.97
CA ASP A 43 21.79 0.57 6.40
C ASP A 43 21.37 -0.73 7.13
N ARG A 44 20.94 -0.63 8.37
CA ARG A 44 20.51 -1.77 9.18
C ARG A 44 19.12 -2.32 8.83
N THR A 45 18.53 -1.91 7.71
CA THR A 45 17.20 -2.39 7.27
C THR A 45 17.13 -3.92 7.22
N MET A 46 18.10 -4.57 6.58
CA MET A 46 18.09 -6.02 6.44
C MET A 46 18.41 -6.76 7.74
N ASP A 47 19.12 -6.15 8.69
CA ASP A 47 19.30 -6.73 10.02
C ASP A 47 17.95 -6.78 10.76
N ILE A 48 17.17 -5.69 10.66
CA ILE A 48 15.80 -5.64 11.24
C ILE A 48 14.90 -6.66 10.56
N VAL A 49 14.97 -6.83 9.24
CA VAL A 49 14.17 -7.86 8.53
C VAL A 49 14.48 -9.25 9.07
N ARG A 50 15.76 -9.57 9.32
CA ARG A 50 16.17 -10.87 9.89
C ARG A 50 15.61 -11.12 11.27
N GLU A 51 15.40 -10.08 12.12
CA GLU A 51 14.76 -10.22 13.43
C GLU A 51 13.31 -10.75 13.32
N PHE A 52 12.65 -10.55 12.17
CA PHE A 52 11.27 -10.96 11.93
C PHE A 52 11.15 -12.11 10.91
N ALA A 53 12.24 -12.76 10.53
CA ALA A 53 12.27 -13.73 9.44
C ALA A 53 11.22 -14.86 9.57
N GLU A 54 10.98 -15.36 10.78
CA GLU A 54 9.98 -16.41 11.04
C GLU A 54 8.53 -15.96 10.77
N SER A 55 8.30 -14.65 10.77
CA SER A 55 6.98 -14.05 10.51
C SER A 55 6.79 -13.55 9.10
N ILE A 56 7.84 -13.55 8.27
CA ILE A 56 7.83 -13.07 6.90
C ILE A 56 7.78 -14.27 5.96
N ASP A 57 6.85 -14.26 5.01
CA ASP A 57 6.66 -15.38 4.09
C ASP A 57 7.60 -15.31 2.88
N VAL A 58 7.95 -14.09 2.43
CA VAL A 58 8.88 -13.87 1.30
C VAL A 58 9.78 -12.68 1.59
N ILE A 59 11.08 -12.85 1.41
CA ILE A 59 12.09 -11.78 1.49
C ILE A 59 12.85 -11.75 0.16
N VAL A 60 12.86 -10.58 -0.48
CA VAL A 60 13.67 -10.29 -1.66
C VAL A 60 14.46 -9.03 -1.41
N SER A 61 15.79 -9.08 -1.62
CA SER A 61 16.67 -7.91 -1.57
C SER A 61 17.46 -7.88 -2.86
N GLU A 62 17.09 -6.97 -3.74
CA GLU A 62 17.72 -6.77 -5.04
C GLU A 62 17.50 -5.34 -5.54
N VAL A 63 18.43 -4.84 -6.35
CA VAL A 63 18.33 -3.49 -6.92
C VAL A 63 17.01 -3.30 -7.65
N ASP A 64 16.34 -2.19 -7.38
CA ASP A 64 15.12 -1.78 -8.05
C ASP A 64 15.26 -0.40 -8.76
N LYS A 65 14.29 -0.10 -9.61
CA LYS A 65 14.18 1.19 -10.32
C LYS A 65 13.25 2.19 -9.62
N GLY A 66 12.99 1.96 -8.34
CA GLY A 66 12.10 2.75 -7.47
C GLY A 66 10.92 1.94 -6.95
N ILE A 67 10.12 2.56 -6.08
CA ILE A 67 9.04 1.96 -5.29
C ILE A 67 8.10 1.07 -6.13
N TYR A 68 7.70 1.51 -7.30
CA TYR A 68 6.77 0.77 -8.16
C TYR A 68 7.39 -0.45 -8.82
N ASP A 69 8.72 -0.46 -9.05
CA ASP A 69 9.42 -1.65 -9.51
C ASP A 69 9.44 -2.71 -8.40
N ALA A 70 9.71 -2.31 -7.17
CA ALA A 70 9.63 -3.19 -6.01
C ALA A 70 8.19 -3.71 -5.80
N TRP A 71 7.17 -2.86 -5.92
CA TRP A 71 5.78 -3.31 -5.82
C TRP A 71 5.40 -4.29 -6.94
N ASN A 72 5.86 -4.06 -8.16
CA ASN A 72 5.66 -4.98 -9.27
C ASN A 72 6.32 -6.34 -9.03
N LYS A 73 7.51 -6.38 -8.39
CA LYS A 73 8.14 -7.64 -7.94
C LYS A 73 7.26 -8.35 -6.91
N GLY A 74 6.78 -7.61 -5.91
CA GLY A 74 5.88 -8.14 -4.90
C GLY A 74 4.59 -8.69 -5.48
N ILE A 75 3.93 -8.01 -6.42
CA ILE A 75 2.71 -8.49 -7.11
C ILE A 75 2.95 -9.85 -7.78
N ARG A 76 4.11 -10.04 -8.43
CA ARG A 76 4.44 -11.31 -9.09
C ARG A 76 4.62 -12.47 -8.11
N LEU A 77 5.16 -12.20 -6.93
CA LEU A 77 5.43 -13.21 -5.89
C LEU A 77 4.21 -13.51 -5.02
N ALA A 78 3.31 -12.62 -5.02
CA ALA A 78 2.09 -12.64 -4.26
C ALA A 78 1.18 -13.83 -4.58
N THR A 79 0.63 -14.50 -3.57
CA THR A 79 -0.36 -15.57 -3.75
C THR A 79 -1.76 -15.18 -3.27
N GLY A 80 -1.87 -14.08 -2.53
CA GLY A 80 -3.12 -13.58 -1.96
C GLY A 80 -4.09 -13.03 -3.01
N GLU A 81 -5.38 -13.12 -2.73
CA GLU A 81 -6.46 -12.55 -3.56
C GLU A 81 -6.54 -11.03 -3.44
N TRP A 82 -6.19 -10.50 -2.29
CA TRP A 82 -6.20 -9.07 -1.98
C TRP A 82 -4.81 -8.58 -1.61
N ILE A 83 -4.35 -7.52 -2.24
CA ILE A 83 -3.01 -6.96 -2.10
C ILE A 83 -3.09 -5.58 -1.44
N MET A 84 -2.26 -5.35 -0.43
CA MET A 84 -2.07 -4.05 0.22
C MET A 84 -0.62 -3.63 0.11
N PHE A 85 -0.37 -2.37 -0.18
CA PHE A 85 0.96 -1.77 -0.23
C PHE A 85 1.15 -0.83 0.97
N LEU A 86 2.10 -1.14 1.83
CA LEU A 86 2.36 -0.35 3.04
C LEU A 86 3.78 0.21 3.04
N GLY A 87 3.94 1.50 3.21
CA GLY A 87 5.24 2.17 3.30
C GLY A 87 6.00 1.83 4.59
N ALA A 88 7.34 1.87 4.60
CA ALA A 88 8.14 1.54 5.79
C ALA A 88 8.08 2.57 6.92
N ASP A 89 7.60 3.73 6.63
CA ASP A 89 7.32 4.82 7.59
C ASP A 89 5.89 4.77 8.14
N ASP A 90 5.03 3.94 7.54
CA ASP A 90 3.65 3.73 7.96
C ASP A 90 3.54 2.50 8.89
N TYR A 91 2.41 2.33 9.58
CA TYR A 91 2.13 1.16 10.39
C TYR A 91 0.62 0.91 10.51
N LEU A 92 0.25 -0.36 10.71
CA LEU A 92 -1.13 -0.75 10.98
C LEU A 92 -1.57 -0.25 12.36
N LEU A 93 -2.76 0.32 12.44
CA LEU A 93 -3.41 0.61 13.71
C LEU A 93 -3.87 -0.70 14.37
N GLU A 94 -4.00 -0.69 15.68
CA GLU A 94 -4.51 -1.84 16.43
C GLU A 94 -5.89 -2.28 15.90
N GLY A 95 -6.06 -3.58 15.68
CA GLY A 95 -7.29 -4.14 15.13
C GLY A 95 -7.53 -3.92 13.63
N ALA A 96 -6.63 -3.24 12.91
CA ALA A 96 -6.79 -2.95 11.49
C ALA A 96 -7.05 -4.20 10.63
N MET A 97 -6.30 -5.27 10.87
CA MET A 97 -6.52 -6.52 10.12
C MET A 97 -7.87 -7.16 10.43
N ASN A 98 -8.37 -7.05 11.66
CA ASN A 98 -9.71 -7.55 12.00
C ASN A 98 -10.80 -6.76 11.27
N VAL A 99 -10.62 -5.44 11.05
CA VAL A 99 -11.55 -4.60 10.26
C VAL A 99 -11.66 -5.17 8.85
N TYR A 100 -10.53 -5.42 8.16
CA TYR A 100 -10.53 -5.98 6.81
C TYR A 100 -11.10 -7.39 6.77
N TRP A 101 -10.68 -8.31 7.67
CA TRP A 101 -11.19 -9.69 7.68
C TRP A 101 -12.69 -9.76 7.94
N ASN A 102 -13.20 -8.96 8.87
CA ASN A 102 -14.64 -8.90 9.14
C ASN A 102 -15.42 -8.36 7.95
N TYR A 103 -14.86 -7.38 7.24
CA TYR A 103 -15.45 -6.85 6.03
C TYR A 103 -15.51 -7.89 4.91
N LEU A 104 -14.36 -8.54 4.62
CA LEU A 104 -14.23 -9.57 3.59
C LEU A 104 -15.14 -10.79 3.84
N LYS A 105 -15.37 -11.16 5.09
CA LYS A 105 -16.25 -12.28 5.45
C LYS A 105 -17.74 -11.97 5.29
N LYS A 106 -18.14 -10.71 5.45
CA LYS A 106 -19.56 -10.30 5.52
C LYS A 106 -20.14 -9.87 4.18
N GLN A 107 -19.33 -9.66 3.17
CA GLN A 107 -19.73 -9.06 1.90
C GLN A 107 -19.58 -10.02 0.74
N THR A 108 -20.48 -9.90 -0.23
CA THR A 108 -20.26 -10.47 -1.58
C THR A 108 -19.28 -9.56 -2.30
N LEU A 109 -18.13 -10.12 -2.68
CA LEU A 109 -17.01 -9.36 -3.22
C LEU A 109 -16.84 -9.56 -4.74
N ASP A 110 -17.79 -10.24 -5.38
CA ASP A 110 -17.74 -10.47 -6.83
C ASP A 110 -17.73 -9.14 -7.58
N GLY A 111 -16.78 -9.00 -8.48
CA GLY A 111 -16.60 -7.81 -9.29
C GLY A 111 -16.09 -6.57 -8.53
N ILE A 112 -15.66 -6.69 -7.27
CA ILE A 112 -15.04 -5.58 -6.52
C ILE A 112 -13.56 -5.50 -6.88
N ASP A 113 -13.13 -4.32 -7.33
CA ASP A 113 -11.75 -4.03 -7.72
C ASP A 113 -10.89 -3.63 -6.52
N ILE A 114 -11.43 -2.75 -5.67
CA ILE A 114 -10.71 -2.23 -4.51
C ILE A 114 -11.62 -2.08 -3.28
N ILE A 115 -11.01 -2.22 -2.11
CA ILE A 115 -11.63 -1.88 -0.82
C ILE A 115 -10.74 -0.84 -0.15
N THR A 116 -11.22 0.38 -0.05
CA THR A 116 -10.48 1.49 0.56
C THR A 116 -10.88 1.69 2.01
N ALA A 117 -9.95 2.15 2.83
CA ALA A 117 -10.22 2.56 4.21
C ALA A 117 -9.58 3.93 4.49
N GLN A 118 -9.76 4.44 5.69
CA GLN A 118 -9.13 5.68 6.13
C GLN A 118 -7.72 5.43 6.68
N SER A 119 -6.95 6.52 6.76
CA SER A 119 -5.65 6.59 7.42
C SER A 119 -5.61 7.72 8.43
N LYS A 120 -4.94 7.53 9.56
CA LYS A 120 -4.54 8.62 10.44
C LYS A 120 -3.24 9.22 9.92
N LEU A 121 -3.26 10.48 9.52
CA LEU A 121 -2.04 11.21 9.17
C LEU A 121 -1.30 11.61 10.43
N ILE A 122 0.00 11.30 10.49
CA ILE A 122 0.90 11.64 11.60
C ILE A 122 2.12 12.40 11.07
N ASP A 123 2.75 13.24 11.90
CA ASP A 123 4.04 13.84 11.56
C ASP A 123 5.21 12.88 11.88
N ALA A 124 6.44 13.31 11.57
CA ALA A 124 7.65 12.53 11.83
C ALA A 124 7.89 12.20 13.32
N LYS A 125 7.23 12.92 14.23
CA LYS A 125 7.27 12.66 15.67
C LYS A 125 6.12 11.75 16.13
N GLY A 126 5.28 11.27 15.20
CA GLY A 126 4.11 10.43 15.50
C GLY A 126 2.88 11.21 15.98
N LYS A 127 2.90 12.55 15.96
CA LYS A 127 1.77 13.36 16.39
C LYS A 127 0.67 13.35 15.34
N TYR A 128 -0.55 13.02 15.78
CA TYR A 128 -1.75 13.03 14.94
C TYR A 128 -2.03 14.40 14.31
N LYS A 129 -2.40 14.42 13.06
CA LYS A 129 -2.81 15.60 12.29
C LYS A 129 -4.28 15.58 11.90
N ARG A 130 -4.70 14.58 11.17
CA ARG A 130 -6.09 14.41 10.71
C ARG A 130 -6.34 13.00 10.17
N VAL A 131 -7.59 12.65 9.94
CA VAL A 131 -7.98 11.49 9.12
C VAL A 131 -7.93 11.86 7.64
N PHE A 132 -7.53 10.91 6.80
CA PHE A 132 -7.52 11.01 5.34
C PHE A 132 -8.06 9.73 4.71
N GLY A 133 -8.68 9.85 3.56
CA GLY A 133 -9.29 8.74 2.81
C GLY A 133 -10.82 8.91 2.74
N ASN A 134 -11.30 9.14 1.52
CA ASN A 134 -12.72 9.32 1.20
C ASN A 134 -13.22 8.14 0.36
N PRO A 135 -14.53 7.91 0.27
CA PRO A 135 -15.10 6.97 -0.70
C PRO A 135 -14.61 7.28 -2.12
N TYR A 136 -14.38 6.23 -2.91
CA TYR A 136 -14.00 6.40 -4.31
C TYR A 136 -15.15 7.02 -5.12
N ASN A 137 -14.86 8.11 -5.79
CA ASN A 137 -15.73 8.77 -6.77
C ASN A 137 -14.91 9.12 -7.99
N ILE A 138 -15.22 8.53 -9.15
CA ILE A 138 -14.40 8.69 -10.37
C ILE A 138 -14.30 10.16 -10.83
N LYS A 139 -15.36 10.96 -10.67
CA LYS A 139 -15.33 12.39 -11.06
C LYS A 139 -14.34 13.18 -10.22
N GLU A 140 -14.37 12.96 -8.90
CA GLU A 140 -13.42 13.58 -7.97
C GLU A 140 -12.02 13.01 -8.12
N PHE A 141 -11.93 11.68 -8.31
CA PHE A 141 -10.65 10.97 -8.44
C PHE A 141 -9.87 11.44 -9.68
N ARG A 142 -10.54 11.79 -10.78
CA ARG A 142 -9.91 12.45 -11.95
C ARG A 142 -9.30 13.82 -11.63
N CYS A 143 -9.78 14.49 -10.60
CA CYS A 143 -9.22 15.78 -10.17
C CYS A 143 -8.06 15.61 -9.19
N CYS A 144 -8.20 14.69 -8.24
CA CYS A 144 -7.15 14.40 -7.23
C CYS A 144 -7.40 13.05 -6.57
N MET A 145 -6.32 12.42 -6.11
CA MET A 145 -6.38 11.19 -5.34
C MET A 145 -6.86 11.47 -3.91
N LYS A 146 -8.11 11.14 -3.61
CA LYS A 146 -8.73 11.31 -2.29
C LYS A 146 -8.81 10.03 -1.48
N ILE A 147 -8.48 8.88 -2.04
CA ILE A 147 -8.37 7.62 -1.30
C ILE A 147 -6.97 7.51 -0.68
N SER A 148 -6.86 6.79 0.41
CA SER A 148 -5.57 6.45 1.01
C SER A 148 -5.06 5.14 0.41
N HIS A 149 -4.02 5.21 -0.43
CA HIS A 149 -3.48 4.02 -1.11
C HIS A 149 -2.96 2.97 -0.12
N GLY A 150 -2.23 3.38 0.92
CA GLY A 150 -1.68 2.48 1.92
C GLY A 150 -2.74 1.71 2.72
N SER A 151 -3.98 2.25 2.82
CA SER A 151 -5.13 1.56 3.44
C SER A 151 -6.08 0.93 2.42
N THR A 152 -5.63 0.70 1.20
CA THR A 152 -6.45 0.11 0.12
C THR A 152 -6.04 -1.33 -0.12
N LEU A 153 -7.03 -2.23 -0.09
CA LEU A 153 -6.92 -3.58 -0.62
C LEU A 153 -7.23 -3.56 -2.11
N HIS A 154 -6.34 -4.07 -2.93
CA HIS A 154 -6.51 -4.24 -4.37
C HIS A 154 -6.83 -5.71 -4.66
N ASN A 155 -7.89 -5.97 -5.40
CA ASN A 155 -8.14 -7.31 -5.90
C ASN A 155 -7.01 -7.70 -6.88
N ARG A 156 -6.40 -8.85 -6.70
CA ARG A 156 -5.29 -9.32 -7.55
C ARG A 156 -5.65 -9.34 -9.04
N LYS A 157 -6.90 -9.71 -9.36
CA LYS A 157 -7.41 -9.70 -10.75
C LYS A 157 -7.28 -8.35 -11.43
N LEU A 158 -7.23 -7.25 -10.66
CA LEU A 158 -7.02 -5.91 -11.20
C LEU A 158 -5.65 -5.78 -11.89
N PHE A 159 -4.62 -6.43 -11.33
CA PHE A 159 -3.28 -6.47 -11.94
C PHE A 159 -3.22 -7.41 -13.15
N ASP A 160 -4.01 -8.49 -13.15
CA ASP A 160 -4.13 -9.37 -14.31
C ASP A 160 -4.82 -8.64 -15.47
N GLU A 161 -5.82 -7.78 -15.18
CA GLU A 161 -6.58 -7.00 -16.17
C GLU A 161 -5.82 -5.77 -16.69
N LEU A 162 -5.24 -4.97 -15.78
CA LEU A 162 -4.67 -3.66 -16.10
C LEU A 162 -3.15 -3.69 -16.27
N GLY A 163 -2.50 -4.81 -15.97
CA GLY A 163 -1.05 -4.94 -15.93
C GLY A 163 -0.44 -4.36 -14.65
N ASN A 164 0.86 -4.15 -14.66
CA ASN A 164 1.64 -3.66 -13.55
C ASN A 164 1.59 -2.11 -13.43
N PHE A 165 2.14 -1.58 -12.33
CA PHE A 165 2.42 -0.15 -12.23
C PHE A 165 3.42 0.29 -13.29
N ASP A 166 3.19 1.46 -13.90
CA ASP A 166 4.15 2.06 -14.84
C ASP A 166 5.32 2.68 -14.09
N ILE A 167 6.49 2.06 -14.18
CA ILE A 167 7.72 2.50 -13.51
C ILE A 167 8.32 3.79 -14.08
N SER A 168 7.79 4.33 -15.16
CA SER A 168 8.17 5.64 -15.68
C SER A 168 7.70 6.78 -14.74
N PHE A 169 6.59 6.57 -14.02
CA PHE A 169 6.17 7.41 -12.90
C PHE A 169 6.93 7.00 -11.64
N LYS A 170 7.47 7.98 -10.92
CA LYS A 170 8.27 7.72 -9.70
C LYS A 170 7.51 7.96 -8.41
N ILE A 171 6.38 8.69 -8.48
CA ILE A 171 5.61 9.16 -7.32
C ILE A 171 4.12 8.83 -7.43
N CYS A 172 3.55 8.85 -8.64
CA CYS A 172 2.11 8.80 -8.88
C CYS A 172 1.67 7.62 -9.78
N ALA A 173 2.44 6.52 -9.87
CA ALA A 173 2.02 5.35 -10.66
C ALA A 173 0.83 4.62 -10.04
N ASP A 174 0.62 4.70 -8.73
CA ASP A 174 -0.57 4.22 -8.04
C ASP A 174 -1.82 4.99 -8.47
N TYR A 175 -1.70 6.32 -8.59
CA TYR A 175 -2.76 7.17 -9.09
C TYR A 175 -3.05 6.93 -10.56
N GLU A 176 -2.01 6.80 -11.39
CA GLU A 176 -2.11 6.45 -12.80
C GLU A 176 -2.84 5.10 -12.98
N PHE A 177 -2.39 4.07 -12.28
CA PHE A 177 -2.94 2.72 -12.32
C PHE A 177 -4.45 2.69 -12.03
N LEU A 178 -4.87 3.36 -10.96
CA LEU A 178 -6.27 3.41 -10.54
C LEU A 178 -7.15 4.30 -11.44
N LEU A 179 -6.57 5.08 -12.34
CA LEU A 179 -7.29 5.87 -13.35
C LEU A 179 -7.50 5.14 -14.69
N ARG A 180 -6.84 4.00 -14.91
CA ARG A 180 -6.92 3.23 -16.17
C ARG A 180 -8.34 2.75 -16.49
N LYS A 181 -9.17 2.55 -15.47
CA LYS A 181 -10.60 2.21 -15.63
C LYS A 181 -11.46 2.83 -14.54
N LYS A 182 -12.78 2.84 -14.72
CA LYS A 182 -13.72 3.12 -13.62
C LYS A 182 -13.77 1.89 -12.71
N LEU A 183 -13.39 2.08 -11.45
CA LEU A 183 -13.30 1.00 -10.46
C LEU A 183 -14.64 0.75 -9.78
N ASN A 184 -14.91 -0.53 -9.48
CA ASN A 184 -15.94 -0.94 -8.56
C ASN A 184 -15.31 -1.00 -7.15
N ALA A 185 -15.56 0.04 -6.36
CA ALA A 185 -14.92 0.25 -5.07
C ALA A 185 -15.87 0.06 -3.90
N ARG A 186 -15.33 -0.38 -2.77
CA ARG A 186 -15.98 -0.37 -1.46
C ARG A 186 -15.18 0.53 -0.51
N TYR A 187 -15.86 1.03 0.50
CA TYR A 187 -15.26 1.93 1.46
C TYR A 187 -15.57 1.50 2.90
N ILE A 188 -14.55 1.56 3.73
CA ILE A 188 -14.60 1.31 5.16
C ILE A 188 -14.30 2.63 5.88
N GLU A 189 -15.28 3.18 6.57
CA GLU A 189 -15.16 4.44 7.32
C GLU A 189 -14.46 4.20 8.67
N THR A 190 -13.26 3.62 8.60
CA THR A 190 -12.44 3.34 9.79
C THR A 190 -10.96 3.53 9.43
N PRO A 191 -10.19 4.30 10.20
CA PRO A 191 -8.75 4.37 10.03
C PRO A 191 -8.09 3.03 10.35
N THR A 192 -7.29 2.52 9.41
CA THR A 192 -6.61 1.23 9.53
C THR A 192 -5.09 1.36 9.57
N ILE A 193 -4.55 2.47 9.06
CA ILE A 193 -3.11 2.76 9.13
C ILE A 193 -2.84 4.13 9.73
N ALA A 194 -1.65 4.27 10.32
CA ALA A 194 -1.03 5.56 10.56
C ALA A 194 -0.03 5.84 9.44
N MET A 195 -0.27 6.90 8.67
CA MET A 195 0.53 7.31 7.51
C MET A 195 1.34 8.56 7.86
N GLN A 196 2.65 8.50 7.67
CA GLN A 196 3.52 9.62 7.94
C GLN A 196 3.44 10.66 6.82
N VAL A 197 3.13 11.92 7.17
CA VAL A 197 3.12 13.02 6.21
C VAL A 197 4.54 13.54 5.95
N GLY A 198 4.74 14.16 4.77
CA GLY A 198 6.05 14.73 4.39
C GLY A 198 6.84 13.85 3.44
N GLY A 199 6.26 12.76 2.93
CA GLY A 199 6.87 11.94 1.88
C GLY A 199 6.95 12.65 0.53
N VAL A 200 7.55 11.96 -0.45
CA VAL A 200 7.83 12.48 -1.82
C VAL A 200 6.57 12.93 -2.58
N SER A 201 5.40 12.41 -2.26
CA SER A 201 4.11 12.81 -2.86
C SER A 201 3.72 14.27 -2.57
N ASN A 202 4.24 14.86 -1.49
CA ASN A 202 3.98 16.26 -1.10
C ASN A 202 5.01 17.25 -1.67
N THR A 203 5.83 16.82 -2.61
CA THR A 203 6.85 17.67 -3.25
C THR A 203 6.32 18.29 -4.55
N ILE A 204 6.99 19.35 -5.04
CA ILE A 204 6.73 19.97 -6.37
C ILE A 204 6.78 18.89 -7.45
N ARG A 205 7.71 17.94 -7.35
CA ARG A 205 7.82 16.81 -8.30
C ARG A 205 6.57 15.94 -8.29
N GLY A 206 6.02 15.63 -7.09
CA GLY A 206 4.76 14.89 -6.97
C GLY A 206 3.57 15.63 -7.60
N LEU A 207 3.50 16.96 -7.44
CA LEU A 207 2.48 17.78 -8.10
C LEU A 207 2.60 17.73 -9.63
N TRP A 208 3.80 17.88 -10.17
CA TRP A 208 4.06 17.78 -11.61
C TRP A 208 3.70 16.40 -12.17
N GLU A 209 4.09 15.34 -11.47
CA GLU A 209 3.78 13.98 -11.91
C GLU A 209 2.27 13.69 -11.84
N SER A 210 1.58 14.14 -10.80
CA SER A 210 0.12 14.09 -10.70
C SER A 210 -0.58 14.84 -11.87
N PHE A 211 -0.06 15.98 -12.26
CA PHE A 211 -0.57 16.71 -13.44
C PHE A 211 -0.34 15.94 -14.74
N LYS A 212 0.83 15.31 -14.90
CA LYS A 212 1.15 14.45 -16.05
C LYS A 212 0.19 13.27 -16.14
N VAL A 213 -0.07 12.58 -15.01
CA VAL A 213 -1.04 11.47 -14.93
C VAL A 213 -2.43 11.91 -15.41
N LYS A 214 -2.94 13.05 -14.95
CA LYS A 214 -4.26 13.56 -15.36
C LYS A 214 -4.38 13.88 -16.85
N ARG A 215 -3.27 14.20 -17.52
CA ARG A 215 -3.24 14.40 -18.98
C ARG A 215 -3.14 13.08 -19.73
N TYR A 216 -2.51 12.10 -19.15
CA TYR A 216 -2.28 10.77 -19.74
C TYR A 216 -3.54 9.90 -19.69
N CYS A 217 -4.34 10.01 -18.63
CA CYS A 217 -5.55 9.20 -18.39
C CYS A 217 -6.88 9.91 -18.74
N LYS A 218 -6.86 10.84 -19.71
CA LYS A 218 -8.07 11.54 -20.21
C LYS A 218 -8.90 10.67 -21.16
#